data_ac2660764b5920234b1afcf5370e2c26
#
_entry.id   ac2660764b5920234b1afcf5370e2c26
#
_cell.length_a   1.000
_cell.length_b   1.000
_cell.length_c   1.000
_cell.angle_alpha   90.00
_cell.angle_beta   90.00
_cell.angle_gamma   90.00
#
_symmetry.space_group_name_H-M   'P 1'
#
loop_
_entity.id
_entity.type
_entity.pdbx_description
1 polymer ?
#
loop_
_entity_poly.entity_id
_entity_poly.type
_entity_poly.pdbx_seq_one_letter_code
_entity_poly.pdbx_strand_id
1 'polypeptide(L)'
;MALVKKLLHTRYRVNDLEKTIDFYKNVLGLEEVRRHKSPRGSELAFLKAPESEETVEICHFPNSGSVEVQEDLTHLAFEVDSLEEFGKHLVSLGIEYSDGPTMKEAG
;
A
#
# COMPACT_ATOMS: atom_id res chain seq x y z
N MET A 1 19.33 -17.18 17.03
CA MET A 1 17.96 -17.68 17.23
C MET A 1 16.97 -16.56 17.01
N ALA A 2 16.04 -16.76 16.12
CA ALA A 2 14.98 -15.78 15.91
C ALA A 2 13.85 -16.03 16.90
N LEU A 3 13.43 -15.00 17.60
CA LEU A 3 12.32 -15.08 18.56
C LEU A 3 10.98 -14.76 17.90
N VAL A 4 11.00 -13.92 16.87
CA VAL A 4 9.82 -13.56 16.10
C VAL A 4 9.70 -14.51 14.90
N LYS A 5 8.49 -15.00 14.62
CA LYS A 5 8.28 -15.96 13.55
C LYS A 5 8.03 -15.31 12.19
N LYS A 6 7.19 -14.31 12.13
CA LYS A 6 6.88 -13.66 10.87
C LYS A 6 6.30 -12.28 11.09
N LEU A 7 6.41 -11.46 10.08
CA LEU A 7 5.74 -10.17 10.02
C LEU A 7 4.29 -10.42 9.59
N LEU A 8 3.33 -9.93 10.37
CA LEU A 8 1.91 -10.12 10.07
C LEU A 8 1.35 -8.98 9.23
N HIS A 9 1.58 -7.75 9.67
CA HIS A 9 1.15 -6.57 8.93
C HIS A 9 1.96 -5.34 9.34
N THR A 10 1.91 -4.33 8.47
CA THR A 10 2.36 -2.98 8.78
C THR A 10 1.14 -2.07 8.69
N ARG A 11 1.15 -0.98 9.46
CA ARG A 11 0.04 -0.03 9.49
C ARG A 11 0.49 1.33 8.97
N TYR A 12 -0.38 1.94 8.15
CA TYR A 12 -0.22 3.33 7.73
C TYR A 12 -1.52 4.07 8.03
N ARG A 13 -1.41 5.20 8.72
CA ARG A 13 -2.55 6.08 8.94
C ARG A 13 -2.63 7.04 7.75
N VAL A 14 -3.83 7.24 7.22
CA VAL A 14 -4.05 8.06 6.03
C VAL A 14 -5.15 9.09 6.28
N ASN A 15 -5.20 10.10 5.43
CA ASN A 15 -6.21 11.15 5.52
C ASN A 15 -7.52 10.75 4.86
N ASP A 16 -7.46 9.99 3.78
CA ASP A 16 -8.63 9.57 3.02
C ASP A 16 -8.57 8.06 2.79
N LEU A 17 -9.31 7.33 3.61
CA LEU A 17 -9.28 5.87 3.60
C LEU A 17 -9.78 5.30 2.27
N GLU A 18 -10.93 5.76 1.80
CA GLU A 18 -11.54 5.21 0.59
C GLU A 18 -10.66 5.44 -0.65
N LYS A 19 -10.08 6.62 -0.76
CA LYS A 19 -9.18 6.95 -1.86
C LYS A 19 -7.93 6.07 -1.83
N THR A 20 -7.39 5.85 -0.63
CA THR A 20 -6.20 5.01 -0.46
C THR A 20 -6.51 3.56 -0.78
N ILE A 21 -7.63 3.04 -0.29
CA ILE A 21 -8.06 1.67 -0.59
C ILE A 21 -8.25 1.49 -2.09
N ASP A 22 -8.90 2.46 -2.74
CA ASP A 22 -9.11 2.41 -4.18
C ASP A 22 -7.79 2.34 -4.95
N PHE A 23 -6.81 3.12 -4.53
CA PHE A 23 -5.48 3.08 -5.14
C PHE A 23 -4.85 1.69 -5.03
N TYR A 24 -4.83 1.13 -3.84
CA TYR A 24 -4.25 -0.20 -3.64
C TYR A 24 -4.97 -1.29 -4.41
N LYS A 25 -6.28 -1.21 -4.52
CA LYS A 25 -7.07 -2.21 -5.23
C LYS A 25 -7.01 -2.05 -6.74
N ASN A 26 -7.21 -0.85 -7.23
CA ASN A 26 -7.41 -0.61 -8.66
C ASN A 26 -6.12 -0.26 -9.40
N VAL A 27 -5.16 0.36 -8.74
CA VAL A 27 -3.85 0.63 -9.35
C VAL A 27 -2.89 -0.53 -9.13
N LEU A 28 -2.77 -0.99 -7.89
CA LEU A 28 -1.81 -2.03 -7.52
C LEU A 28 -2.38 -3.45 -7.58
N GLY A 29 -3.69 -3.61 -7.61
CA GLY A 29 -4.32 -4.92 -7.70
C GLY A 29 -4.33 -5.72 -6.41
N LEU A 30 -4.19 -5.07 -5.25
CA LEU A 30 -4.27 -5.77 -3.99
C LEU A 30 -5.71 -6.14 -3.67
N GLU A 31 -5.88 -7.16 -2.84
CA GLU A 31 -7.18 -7.61 -2.38
C GLU A 31 -7.48 -7.02 -1.00
N GLU A 32 -8.68 -6.50 -0.82
CA GLU A 32 -9.15 -6.06 0.48
C GLU A 32 -9.68 -7.29 1.22
N VAL A 33 -8.95 -7.77 2.22
CA VAL A 33 -9.29 -9.04 2.89
C VAL A 33 -10.12 -8.83 4.15
N ARG A 34 -10.10 -7.63 4.72
CA ARG A 34 -10.85 -7.33 5.93
C ARG A 34 -11.02 -5.83 6.08
N ARG A 35 -12.17 -5.43 6.62
CA ARG A 35 -12.44 -4.04 7.00
C ARG A 35 -13.07 -4.01 8.38
N HIS A 36 -12.71 -3.01 9.18
CA HIS A 36 -13.26 -2.82 10.52
C HIS A 36 -13.57 -1.36 10.73
N LYS A 37 -14.71 -1.08 11.34
CA LYS A 37 -15.10 0.27 11.72
C LYS A 37 -15.42 0.27 13.20
N SER A 38 -14.75 1.15 13.95
CA SER A 38 -14.99 1.27 15.38
C SER A 38 -16.21 2.15 15.65
N PRO A 39 -16.86 1.99 16.82
CA PRO A 39 -17.95 2.89 17.20
C PRO A 39 -17.53 4.36 17.31
N ARG A 40 -16.24 4.62 17.48
CA ARG A 40 -15.68 5.98 17.58
C ARG A 40 -15.41 6.62 16.23
N GLY A 41 -15.73 5.94 15.14
CA GLY A 41 -15.54 6.48 13.80
C GLY A 41 -14.20 6.17 13.17
N SER A 42 -13.31 5.46 13.86
CA SER A 42 -12.05 4.99 13.28
C SER A 42 -12.33 3.84 12.33
N GLU A 43 -11.67 3.83 11.20
CA GLU A 43 -11.81 2.76 10.21
C GLU A 43 -10.45 2.23 9.80
N LEU A 44 -10.41 0.94 9.49
CA LEU A 44 -9.21 0.32 8.97
C LEU A 44 -9.57 -0.75 7.95
N ALA A 45 -8.63 -1.02 7.06
CA ALA A 45 -8.75 -2.07 6.05
C ALA A 45 -7.42 -2.78 5.92
N PHE A 46 -7.48 -4.09 5.70
CA PHE A 46 -6.30 -4.91 5.45
C PHE A 46 -6.27 -5.26 3.97
N LEU A 47 -5.15 -4.96 3.34
CA LEU A 47 -4.94 -5.18 1.90
C LEU A 47 -3.79 -6.15 1.72
N LYS A 48 -3.91 -7.04 0.77
CA LYS A 48 -2.96 -8.13 0.57
C LYS A 48 -2.63 -8.30 -0.90
N ALA A 49 -1.35 -8.38 -1.20
CA ALA A 49 -0.91 -8.79 -2.53
C ALA A 49 -1.19 -10.30 -2.69
N PRO A 50 -1.52 -10.77 -3.90
CA PRO A 50 -1.96 -12.17 -4.08
C PRO A 50 -1.00 -13.23 -3.57
N GLU A 51 0.30 -12.99 -3.67
CA GLU A 51 1.31 -13.98 -3.28
C GLU A 51 2.00 -13.67 -1.97
N SER A 52 1.57 -12.63 -1.26
CA SER A 52 2.13 -12.26 0.05
C SER A 52 1.31 -12.88 1.17
N GLU A 53 1.97 -13.18 2.28
CA GLU A 53 1.26 -13.60 3.50
C GLU A 53 0.90 -12.40 4.37
N GLU A 54 1.83 -11.45 4.51
CA GLU A 54 1.60 -10.25 5.30
C GLU A 54 0.64 -9.30 4.60
N THR A 55 -0.05 -8.48 5.40
CA THR A 55 -0.99 -7.49 4.90
C THR A 55 -0.50 -6.08 5.16
N VAL A 56 -1.04 -5.12 4.43
CA VAL A 56 -0.88 -3.70 4.71
C VAL A 56 -2.19 -3.24 5.34
N GLU A 57 -2.10 -2.71 6.54
CA GLU A 57 -3.26 -2.15 7.22
C GLU A 57 -3.29 -0.64 6.97
N ILE A 58 -4.36 -0.17 6.38
CA ILE A 58 -4.58 1.26 6.16
C ILE A 58 -5.65 1.70 7.13
N CYS A 59 -5.40 2.76 7.89
CA CYS A 59 -6.35 3.23 8.87
C CYS A 59 -6.58 4.73 8.78
N HIS A 60 -7.77 5.14 9.24
CA HIS A 60 -8.14 6.54 9.37
C HIS A 60 -8.65 6.77 10.78
N PHE A 61 -7.99 7.67 11.50
CA PHE A 61 -8.37 8.06 12.86
C PHE A 61 -8.73 9.55 12.86
N PRO A 62 -10.03 9.89 12.79
CA PRO A 62 -10.46 11.28 12.64
C PRO A 62 -9.92 12.23 13.70
N ASN A 63 -9.73 11.73 14.93
CA ASN A 63 -9.27 12.55 16.05
C ASN A 63 -7.76 12.69 16.16
N SER A 64 -7.01 12.08 15.23
CA SER A 64 -5.54 12.11 15.29
C SER A 64 -4.90 13.18 14.40
N GLY A 65 -5.71 13.97 13.72
CA GLY A 65 -5.22 15.05 12.86
C GLY A 65 -4.76 14.58 11.50
N SER A 66 -4.28 15.54 10.70
CA SER A 66 -3.78 15.28 9.36
C SER A 66 -2.50 14.48 9.37
N VAL A 67 -2.35 13.66 8.34
CA VAL A 67 -1.11 12.91 8.11
C VAL A 67 -0.27 13.69 7.09
N GLU A 68 0.99 13.92 7.44
CA GLU A 68 1.98 14.44 6.51
C GLU A 68 3.15 13.47 6.52
N VAL A 69 3.46 12.90 5.35
CA VAL A 69 4.58 11.99 5.21
C VAL A 69 5.73 12.76 4.58
N GLN A 70 6.82 12.85 5.31
CA GLN A 70 8.01 13.51 4.82
C GLN A 70 8.62 12.70 3.68
N GLU A 71 9.32 13.39 2.79
CA GLU A 71 9.99 12.76 1.67
C GLU A 71 10.96 11.69 2.16
N ASP A 72 10.94 10.55 1.48
CA ASP A 72 11.81 9.40 1.76
C ASP A 72 11.63 8.76 3.15
N LEU A 73 10.58 9.13 3.87
CA LEU A 73 10.34 8.59 5.21
C LEU A 73 9.90 7.12 5.18
N THR A 74 8.99 6.80 4.29
CA THR A 74 8.45 5.44 4.17
C THR A 74 8.26 5.08 2.71
N HIS A 75 8.32 3.79 2.42
CA HIS A 75 7.92 3.28 1.10
C HIS A 75 7.54 1.82 1.21
N LEU A 76 6.79 1.36 0.23
CA LEU A 76 6.49 -0.05 0.03
C LEU A 76 7.09 -0.47 -1.30
N ALA A 77 7.66 -1.65 -1.33
CA ALA A 77 8.21 -2.21 -2.55
C ALA A 77 7.37 -3.41 -2.96
N PHE A 78 6.97 -3.46 -4.22
CA PHE A 78 6.16 -4.55 -4.76
C PHE A 78 6.88 -5.18 -5.94
N GLU A 79 6.81 -6.50 -6.01
CA GLU A 79 7.29 -7.25 -7.17
C GLU A 79 6.18 -7.32 -8.20
N VAL A 80 6.52 -7.13 -9.45
CA VAL A 80 5.60 -7.28 -10.58
C VAL A 80 6.20 -8.27 -11.58
N ASP A 81 5.34 -8.96 -12.33
CA ASP A 81 5.81 -9.94 -13.33
C ASP A 81 6.56 -9.26 -14.48
N SER A 82 6.06 -8.11 -14.91
CA SER A 82 6.64 -7.35 -16.01
C SER A 82 6.54 -5.87 -15.71
N LEU A 83 7.68 -5.22 -15.57
CA LEU A 83 7.72 -3.78 -15.37
C LEU A 83 7.17 -3.03 -16.57
N GLU A 84 7.39 -3.55 -17.78
CA GLU A 84 6.85 -2.98 -19.01
C GLU A 84 5.32 -3.01 -19.03
N GLU A 85 4.74 -4.17 -18.70
CA GLU A 85 3.29 -4.31 -18.69
C GLU A 85 2.66 -3.49 -17.55
N PHE A 86 3.30 -3.44 -16.41
CA PHE A 86 2.84 -2.63 -15.31
C PHE A 86 2.86 -1.14 -15.69
N GLY A 87 3.92 -0.70 -16.38
CA GLY A 87 4.02 0.67 -16.89
C GLY A 87 2.88 1.02 -17.83
N LYS A 88 2.49 0.11 -18.74
CA LYS A 88 1.34 0.32 -19.62
C LYS A 88 0.04 0.48 -18.84
N HIS A 89 -0.12 -0.32 -17.80
CA HIS A 89 -1.27 -0.23 -16.91
C HIS A 89 -1.35 1.15 -16.25
N LEU A 90 -0.23 1.65 -15.73
CA LEU A 90 -0.18 2.98 -15.13
C LEU A 90 -0.54 4.07 -16.12
N VAL A 91 0.00 3.99 -17.35
CA VAL A 91 -0.31 4.95 -18.40
C VAL A 91 -1.81 4.96 -18.70
N SER A 92 -2.43 3.78 -18.75
CA SER A 92 -3.87 3.68 -19.00
C SER A 92 -4.71 4.35 -17.93
N LEU A 93 -4.16 4.50 -16.73
CA LEU A 93 -4.80 5.17 -15.60
C LEU A 93 -4.37 6.63 -15.44
N GLY A 94 -3.51 7.13 -16.34
CA GLY A 94 -3.03 8.50 -16.26
C GLY A 94 -2.02 8.75 -15.14
N ILE A 95 -1.34 7.69 -14.71
CA ILE A 95 -0.37 7.77 -13.61
C ILE A 95 1.03 7.76 -14.18
N GLU A 96 1.86 8.67 -13.69
CA GLU A 96 3.26 8.79 -14.10
C GLU A 96 4.19 8.40 -12.95
N TYR A 97 5.35 7.85 -13.30
CA TYR A 97 6.41 7.64 -12.32
C TYR A 97 6.98 8.98 -11.89
N SER A 98 7.25 9.13 -10.62
CA SER A 98 7.99 10.29 -10.13
C SER A 98 9.49 10.14 -10.39
N ASP A 99 9.94 8.90 -10.51
CA ASP A 99 11.34 8.57 -10.80
C ASP A 99 11.39 7.19 -11.49
N GLY A 100 12.22 7.09 -12.50
CA GLY A 100 12.37 5.86 -13.27
C GLY A 100 11.29 5.66 -14.32
N PRO A 101 11.09 4.44 -14.83
CA PRO A 101 11.79 3.22 -14.41
C PRO A 101 13.25 3.20 -14.82
N THR A 102 14.08 2.66 -13.94
CA THR A 102 15.50 2.50 -14.23
C THR A 102 15.86 1.03 -14.18
N MET A 103 16.73 0.62 -15.09
CA MET A 103 17.25 -0.73 -15.07
C MET A 103 18.42 -0.75 -14.07
N LYS A 104 18.29 -1.57 -13.05
CA LYS A 104 19.38 -1.76 -12.09
C LYS A 104 20.19 -2.97 -12.50
N GLU A 105 21.48 -2.89 -12.33
CA GLU A 105 22.32 -4.06 -12.47
C GLU A 105 21.98 -5.05 -11.37
N ALA A 106 22.09 -6.34 -11.69
CA ALA A 106 21.81 -7.39 -10.73
C ALA A 106 22.78 -7.27 -9.56
N GLY A 107 22.26 -7.23 -8.39
CA GLY A 107 23.09 -7.10 -7.21
C GLY A 107 22.36 -6.51 -6.08
#